data_5e631c2bf3d0cffc4a05d67b3ed9045d
#
_entry.id   5e631c2bf3d0cffc4a05d67b3ed9045d
#
_cell.length_a   1.000
_cell.length_b   1.000
_cell.length_c   1.000
_cell.angle_alpha   90.00
_cell.angle_beta   90.00
_cell.angle_gamma   90.00
#
_symmetry.space_group_name_H-M   'P 1'
#
loop_
_entity.id
_entity.type
_entity.pdbx_description
1 polymer ?
#
loop_
_entity_poly.entity_id
_entity_poly.type
_entity_poly.pdbx_seq_one_letter_code
_entity_poly.pdbx_strand_id
1 'polypeptide(L)'
;MKPTAETAGAETELAVRGLEKRFGDEFDLPGVDFEVGADEIVALLGPSGCGKTTILRCIAGVETPDAGEIVVGDDLVQSADTSKPPEKRDVGMVYQNYAVWPHKTVYENVVFPLKHADHDVPRGEYERHVEEVLELVEIRELKNSPATDLSGGQQQRTALARSLVHDPDLLLMDEPLSNLDRGLRKNMRYELQRLHHELDVSLLYVTHDQEEAFYLADRVLIMNDGEIVERGRPRQLYDRPASPFTRRFVGERNRFRGTVEETPDGDRVVRTPVVDFRLETVDYVDDDGGDGDVVCFVRPADVSVGRFGHGGPGVLELDGTVVAEGLLGEHYEVTVSFGDASLVVHTKSGREFDRGDEIPLYFRPEDIQVYGAPDE
;
A
#
# COMPACT_ATOMS: atom_id res chain seq x y z
N MET A 1 13.37 15.90 -23.38
CA MET A 1 13.51 15.79 -21.92
C MET A 1 14.31 14.54 -21.61
N LYS A 2 15.37 14.61 -20.81
CA LYS A 2 16.24 13.47 -20.48
C LYS A 2 15.52 12.57 -19.47
N PRO A 3 15.57 11.23 -19.59
CA PRO A 3 15.07 10.34 -18.57
C PRO A 3 15.87 10.53 -17.27
N THR A 4 15.18 10.63 -16.17
CA THR A 4 15.70 10.74 -14.81
C THR A 4 16.45 9.46 -14.44
N ALA A 5 17.59 9.65 -13.79
CA ALA A 5 18.59 8.67 -13.42
C ALA A 5 18.00 7.35 -12.89
N GLU A 6 18.26 6.29 -13.62
CA GLU A 6 18.29 4.93 -13.13
C GLU A 6 19.22 4.85 -11.91
N THR A 7 18.72 4.31 -10.81
CA THR A 7 19.53 3.87 -9.68
C THR A 7 20.41 2.73 -10.18
N ALA A 8 21.64 3.05 -10.54
CA ALA A 8 22.61 2.06 -10.94
C ALA A 8 23.05 1.27 -9.70
N GLY A 9 22.83 -0.07 -9.68
CA GLY A 9 23.61 -1.02 -8.92
C GLY A 9 23.02 -1.61 -7.65
N ALA A 10 21.72 -1.58 -7.41
CA ALA A 10 21.12 -2.49 -6.44
C ALA A 10 20.97 -3.89 -7.09
N GLU A 11 21.47 -4.91 -6.45
CA GLU A 11 21.27 -6.30 -6.84
C GLU A 11 19.75 -6.58 -6.83
N THR A 12 19.22 -7.22 -7.89
CA THR A 12 17.77 -7.52 -7.98
C THR A 12 17.52 -8.87 -7.35
N GLU A 13 16.69 -8.90 -6.30
CA GLU A 13 16.36 -10.16 -5.61
C GLU A 13 15.16 -10.87 -6.25
N LEU A 14 14.20 -10.13 -6.80
CA LEU A 14 13.07 -10.71 -7.53
C LEU A 14 12.85 -9.95 -8.83
N ALA A 15 12.77 -10.68 -9.94
CA ALA A 15 12.29 -10.14 -11.21
C ALA A 15 11.09 -10.93 -11.71
N VAL A 16 9.98 -10.26 -11.96
CA VAL A 16 8.75 -10.80 -12.56
C VAL A 16 8.56 -10.12 -13.91
N ARG A 17 8.44 -10.91 -14.98
CA ARG A 17 8.34 -10.40 -16.36
C ARG A 17 7.21 -11.06 -17.09
N GLY A 18 6.26 -10.25 -17.60
CA GLY A 18 5.13 -10.69 -18.40
C GLY A 18 4.29 -11.76 -17.73
N LEU A 19 4.09 -11.69 -16.41
CA LEU A 19 3.38 -12.71 -15.64
C LEU A 19 1.90 -12.71 -16.00
N GLU A 20 1.43 -13.77 -16.68
CA GLU A 20 0.02 -13.95 -17.04
C GLU A 20 -0.62 -15.09 -16.24
N LYS A 21 -1.87 -14.88 -15.82
CA LYS A 21 -2.67 -15.92 -15.18
C LYS A 21 -4.16 -15.68 -15.42
N ARG A 22 -4.88 -16.72 -15.85
CA ARG A 22 -6.33 -16.69 -16.10
C ARG A 22 -7.07 -17.68 -15.22
N PHE A 23 -8.18 -17.25 -14.69
CA PHE A 23 -9.12 -18.09 -13.94
C PHE A 23 -10.49 -18.08 -14.63
N GLY A 24 -10.63 -18.88 -15.67
CA GLY A 24 -11.86 -18.90 -16.49
C GLY A 24 -12.13 -17.55 -17.14
N ASP A 25 -13.40 -17.10 -17.05
CA ASP A 25 -13.83 -15.78 -17.53
C ASP A 25 -13.92 -14.75 -16.39
N GLU A 26 -13.52 -15.11 -15.16
CA GLU A 26 -13.75 -14.27 -13.98
C GLU A 26 -12.59 -13.34 -13.64
N PHE A 27 -11.36 -13.71 -13.96
CA PHE A 27 -10.17 -12.94 -13.60
C PHE A 27 -9.01 -13.19 -14.55
N ASP A 28 -8.32 -12.12 -14.93
CA ASP A 28 -7.15 -12.15 -15.81
C ASP A 28 -6.02 -11.26 -15.23
N LEU A 29 -4.79 -11.79 -15.23
CA LEU A 29 -3.56 -11.02 -15.09
C LEU A 29 -2.95 -10.90 -16.50
N PRO A 30 -2.98 -9.73 -17.13
CA PRO A 30 -2.70 -9.59 -18.56
C PRO A 30 -1.22 -9.47 -18.91
N GLY A 31 -0.32 -9.68 -17.96
CA GLY A 31 1.13 -9.55 -18.16
C GLY A 31 1.73 -8.51 -17.21
N VAL A 32 2.11 -8.95 -16.00
CA VAL A 32 2.62 -8.06 -14.94
C VAL A 32 4.14 -8.08 -14.92
N ASP A 33 4.75 -6.87 -14.87
CA ASP A 33 6.19 -6.67 -14.79
C ASP A 33 6.56 -5.85 -13.57
N PHE A 34 7.44 -6.37 -12.71
CA PHE A 34 8.06 -5.63 -11.62
C PHE A 34 9.30 -6.35 -11.08
N GLU A 35 10.05 -5.63 -10.25
CA GLU A 35 11.27 -6.12 -9.60
C GLU A 35 11.24 -5.74 -8.12
N VAL A 36 11.96 -6.51 -7.28
CA VAL A 36 12.30 -6.18 -5.89
C VAL A 36 13.81 -6.17 -5.80
N GLY A 37 14.38 -5.09 -5.30
CA GLY A 37 15.82 -4.98 -5.05
C GLY A 37 16.24 -5.74 -3.79
N ALA A 38 17.54 -6.03 -3.64
CA ALA A 38 18.09 -6.55 -2.41
C ALA A 38 17.83 -5.56 -1.25
N ASP A 39 17.47 -6.10 -0.09
CA ASP A 39 17.12 -5.34 1.11
C ASP A 39 15.98 -4.32 0.92
N GLU A 40 15.14 -4.51 -0.10
CA GLU A 40 14.00 -3.62 -0.38
C GLU A 40 12.68 -4.21 0.13
N ILE A 41 11.85 -3.38 0.76
CA ILE A 41 10.44 -3.68 1.01
C ILE A 41 9.60 -3.11 -0.13
N VAL A 42 9.02 -3.99 -0.95
CA VAL A 42 8.04 -3.60 -1.98
C VAL A 42 6.65 -4.01 -1.54
N ALA A 43 5.72 -3.05 -1.45
CA ALA A 43 4.33 -3.35 -1.17
C ALA A 43 3.50 -3.42 -2.47
N LEU A 44 2.71 -4.48 -2.61
CA LEU A 44 1.70 -4.64 -3.63
C LEU A 44 0.34 -4.26 -3.04
N LEU A 45 -0.15 -3.07 -3.37
CA LEU A 45 -1.33 -2.44 -2.78
C LEU A 45 -2.46 -2.34 -3.80
N GLY A 46 -3.68 -2.69 -3.41
CA GLY A 46 -4.85 -2.56 -4.29
C GLY A 46 -6.12 -3.15 -3.67
N PRO A 47 -7.29 -2.97 -4.30
CA PRO A 47 -8.55 -3.53 -3.83
C PRO A 47 -8.53 -5.05 -3.76
N SER A 48 -9.50 -5.63 -3.04
CA SER A 48 -9.68 -7.08 -3.00
C SER A 48 -10.04 -7.60 -4.39
N GLY A 49 -9.43 -8.73 -4.78
CA GLY A 49 -9.71 -9.36 -6.07
C GLY A 49 -8.89 -8.84 -7.26
N CYS A 50 -8.03 -7.82 -7.11
CA CYS A 50 -7.22 -7.32 -8.22
C CYS A 50 -5.98 -8.18 -8.59
N GLY A 51 -5.77 -9.35 -7.94
CA GLY A 51 -4.75 -10.32 -8.33
C GLY A 51 -3.48 -10.39 -7.47
N LYS A 52 -3.34 -9.60 -6.44
CA LYS A 52 -2.14 -9.55 -5.55
C LYS A 52 -1.72 -10.92 -5.01
N THR A 53 -2.64 -11.64 -4.37
CA THR A 53 -2.40 -12.99 -3.84
C THR A 53 -2.05 -13.98 -4.94
N THR A 54 -2.62 -13.84 -6.15
CA THR A 54 -2.29 -14.69 -7.29
C THR A 54 -0.84 -14.50 -7.72
N ILE A 55 -0.38 -13.27 -7.86
CA ILE A 55 1.03 -12.94 -8.17
C ILE A 55 1.95 -13.58 -7.13
N LEU A 56 1.66 -13.35 -5.85
CA LEU A 56 2.47 -13.88 -4.76
C LEU A 56 2.52 -15.42 -4.76
N ARG A 57 1.39 -16.11 -5.02
CA ARG A 57 1.34 -17.57 -5.14
C ARG A 57 2.10 -18.09 -6.37
N CYS A 58 2.11 -17.35 -7.48
CA CYS A 58 2.92 -17.69 -8.64
C CYS A 58 4.42 -17.60 -8.32
N ILE A 59 4.86 -16.56 -7.59
CA ILE A 59 6.24 -16.41 -7.15
C ILE A 59 6.63 -17.54 -6.20
N ALA A 60 5.79 -17.85 -5.23
CA ALA A 60 6.01 -18.95 -4.28
C ALA A 60 5.96 -20.35 -4.93
N GLY A 61 5.50 -20.49 -6.18
CA GLY A 61 5.36 -21.78 -6.87
C GLY A 61 4.15 -22.61 -6.42
N VAL A 62 3.24 -22.04 -5.64
CA VAL A 62 1.98 -22.65 -5.22
C VAL A 62 0.95 -22.64 -6.36
N GLU A 63 1.04 -21.62 -7.22
CA GLU A 63 0.24 -21.48 -8.44
C GLU A 63 1.17 -21.43 -9.65
N THR A 64 0.78 -22.06 -10.76
CA THR A 64 1.54 -22.01 -12.00
C THR A 64 0.96 -20.94 -12.92
N PRO A 65 1.74 -19.93 -13.34
CA PRO A 65 1.28 -18.94 -14.30
C PRO A 65 1.08 -19.56 -15.69
N ASP A 66 0.28 -18.91 -16.54
CA ASP A 66 0.03 -19.35 -17.90
C ASP A 66 1.12 -18.85 -18.86
N ALA A 67 1.77 -17.72 -18.54
CA ALA A 67 2.95 -17.20 -19.23
C ALA A 67 3.80 -16.33 -18.30
N GLY A 68 4.99 -15.94 -18.77
CA GLY A 68 5.91 -15.07 -18.07
C GLY A 68 7.09 -15.79 -17.43
N GLU A 69 7.99 -14.99 -16.87
CA GLU A 69 9.22 -15.46 -16.21
C GLU A 69 9.30 -14.91 -14.79
N ILE A 70 9.81 -15.74 -13.87
CA ILE A 70 10.12 -15.36 -12.49
C ILE A 70 11.54 -15.78 -12.17
N VAL A 71 12.37 -14.83 -11.75
CA VAL A 71 13.74 -15.02 -11.30
C VAL A 71 13.83 -14.60 -9.84
N VAL A 72 14.41 -15.44 -8.97
CA VAL A 72 14.69 -15.16 -7.57
C VAL A 72 16.21 -15.24 -7.38
N GLY A 73 16.83 -14.14 -6.94
CA GLY A 73 18.27 -13.99 -7.01
C GLY A 73 18.78 -14.20 -8.43
N ASP A 74 19.72 -15.12 -8.58
CA ASP A 74 20.26 -15.54 -9.89
C ASP A 74 19.50 -16.73 -10.51
N ASP A 75 18.41 -17.22 -9.87
CA ASP A 75 17.78 -18.48 -10.21
C ASP A 75 16.45 -18.28 -10.97
N LEU A 76 16.37 -18.78 -12.22
CA LEU A 76 15.14 -18.85 -12.99
C LEU A 76 14.22 -19.94 -12.40
N VAL A 77 13.21 -19.52 -11.64
CA VAL A 77 12.29 -20.45 -10.95
C VAL A 77 11.02 -20.74 -11.75
N GLN A 78 10.66 -19.89 -12.72
CA GLN A 78 9.51 -20.06 -13.58
C GLN A 78 9.73 -19.49 -14.97
N SER A 79 9.40 -20.26 -15.99
CA SER A 79 9.31 -19.82 -17.40
C SER A 79 8.43 -20.82 -18.18
N ALA A 80 8.34 -20.68 -19.52
CA ALA A 80 7.63 -21.63 -20.38
C ALA A 80 8.17 -23.08 -20.25
N ASP A 81 9.49 -23.23 -20.03
CA ASP A 81 10.18 -24.53 -19.98
C ASP A 81 10.58 -24.95 -18.57
N THR A 82 10.46 -24.07 -17.59
CA THR A 82 10.93 -24.26 -16.21
C THR A 82 9.79 -23.96 -15.23
N SER A 83 9.54 -24.87 -14.29
CA SER A 83 8.65 -24.64 -13.16
C SER A 83 9.18 -25.36 -11.94
N LYS A 84 9.87 -24.62 -11.06
CA LYS A 84 10.37 -25.17 -9.81
C LYS A 84 9.25 -25.26 -8.78
N PRO A 85 9.13 -26.36 -8.04
CA PRO A 85 8.16 -26.46 -6.95
C PRO A 85 8.56 -25.55 -5.78
N PRO A 86 7.62 -25.21 -4.87
CA PRO A 86 7.85 -24.25 -3.78
C PRO A 86 9.09 -24.51 -2.93
N GLU A 87 9.34 -25.78 -2.58
CA GLU A 87 10.48 -26.20 -1.75
C GLU A 87 11.85 -26.03 -2.40
N LYS A 88 11.90 -25.63 -3.67
CA LYS A 88 13.11 -25.36 -4.45
C LYS A 88 13.27 -23.91 -4.88
N ARG A 89 12.40 -23.05 -4.35
CA ARG A 89 12.45 -21.61 -4.63
C ARG A 89 12.94 -20.91 -3.38
N ASP A 90 14.06 -20.49 -3.21
CA ASP A 90 14.60 -19.84 -2.00
C ASP A 90 13.77 -18.65 -1.51
N VAL A 91 12.52 -18.93 -1.12
CA VAL A 91 11.53 -17.95 -0.67
C VAL A 91 10.85 -18.41 0.62
N GLY A 92 10.75 -17.51 1.59
CA GLY A 92 9.87 -17.66 2.73
C GLY A 92 8.47 -17.17 2.43
N MET A 93 7.41 -17.81 2.95
CA MET A 93 6.04 -17.36 2.75
C MET A 93 5.23 -17.33 4.04
N VAL A 94 4.62 -16.16 4.31
CA VAL A 94 3.62 -15.96 5.36
C VAL A 94 2.24 -15.78 4.73
N TYR A 95 1.33 -16.69 5.03
CA TYR A 95 -0.05 -16.68 4.52
C TYR A 95 -0.96 -15.81 5.38
N GLN A 96 -2.04 -15.30 4.80
CA GLN A 96 -3.06 -14.48 5.46
C GLN A 96 -3.66 -15.14 6.72
N ASN A 97 -3.87 -16.46 6.70
CA ASN A 97 -4.38 -17.25 7.83
C ASN A 97 -3.27 -17.90 8.65
N TYR A 98 -2.02 -17.41 8.51
CA TYR A 98 -0.80 -17.92 9.14
C TYR A 98 -0.46 -19.36 8.79
N ALA A 99 -1.39 -20.18 8.37
CA ALA A 99 -1.25 -21.60 8.01
C ALA A 99 -0.44 -22.42 9.05
N VAL A 100 -0.61 -22.11 10.34
CA VAL A 100 0.03 -22.85 11.44
C VAL A 100 -0.70 -24.17 11.62
N TRP A 101 0.04 -25.27 11.67
CA TRP A 101 -0.55 -26.61 11.88
C TRP A 101 -1.00 -26.79 13.33
N PRO A 102 -2.31 -26.93 13.59
CA PRO A 102 -2.84 -26.93 14.95
C PRO A 102 -2.45 -28.17 15.76
N HIS A 103 -2.13 -29.27 15.09
CA HIS A 103 -1.72 -30.54 15.71
C HIS A 103 -0.22 -30.64 16.01
N LYS A 104 0.53 -29.55 15.80
CA LYS A 104 1.97 -29.46 16.04
C LYS A 104 2.28 -28.43 17.12
N THR A 105 3.45 -28.55 17.74
CA THR A 105 4.03 -27.52 18.61
C THR A 105 4.60 -26.36 17.77
N VAL A 106 4.96 -25.26 18.41
CA VAL A 106 5.69 -24.14 17.78
C VAL A 106 6.99 -24.66 17.13
N TYR A 107 7.79 -25.43 17.87
CA TYR A 107 9.01 -26.05 17.35
C TYR A 107 8.76 -26.89 16.10
N GLU A 108 7.76 -27.77 16.13
CA GLU A 108 7.44 -28.64 15.00
C GLU A 108 6.93 -27.89 13.77
N ASN A 109 6.26 -26.75 13.97
CA ASN A 109 5.88 -25.84 12.89
C ASN A 109 7.12 -25.19 12.26
N VAL A 110 8.02 -24.63 13.09
CA VAL A 110 9.16 -23.86 12.63
C VAL A 110 10.25 -24.74 12.01
N VAL A 111 10.51 -25.93 12.57
CA VAL A 111 11.53 -26.85 12.02
C VAL A 111 11.11 -27.53 10.71
N PHE A 112 9.86 -27.42 10.31
CA PHE A 112 9.33 -28.17 9.17
C PHE A 112 10.05 -27.85 7.84
N PRO A 113 10.28 -26.59 7.45
CA PRO A 113 11.03 -26.27 6.24
C PRO A 113 12.44 -26.89 6.24
N LEU A 114 13.16 -26.85 7.36
CA LEU A 114 14.49 -27.46 7.48
C LEU A 114 14.50 -29.00 7.26
N LYS A 115 13.37 -29.65 7.29
CA LYS A 115 13.25 -31.10 7.02
C LYS A 115 12.86 -31.41 5.60
N HIS A 116 12.33 -30.45 4.83
CA HIS A 116 11.63 -30.70 3.58
C HIS A 116 12.02 -29.78 2.42
N ALA A 117 12.55 -28.58 2.67
CA ALA A 117 13.03 -27.67 1.63
C ALA A 117 14.53 -27.87 1.35
N ASP A 118 15.00 -27.37 0.23
CA ASP A 118 16.42 -27.25 -0.07
C ASP A 118 16.98 -26.03 0.69
N HIS A 119 18.05 -26.21 1.46
CA HIS A 119 18.72 -25.16 2.24
C HIS A 119 20.09 -25.67 2.72
N ASP A 120 20.95 -24.76 3.17
CA ASP A 120 22.33 -25.07 3.58
C ASP A 120 22.49 -25.42 5.07
N VAL A 121 21.44 -25.30 5.90
CA VAL A 121 21.50 -25.58 7.34
C VAL A 121 21.76 -27.07 7.62
N PRO A 122 22.84 -27.44 8.32
CA PRO A 122 23.13 -28.83 8.65
C PRO A 122 22.12 -29.43 9.63
N ARG A 123 21.73 -30.68 9.45
CA ARG A 123 20.73 -31.36 10.33
C ARG A 123 21.06 -31.31 11.82
N GLY A 124 22.36 -31.32 12.17
CA GLY A 124 22.82 -31.23 13.57
C GLY A 124 22.60 -29.86 14.21
N GLU A 125 22.27 -28.85 13.41
CA GLU A 125 22.11 -27.46 13.86
C GLU A 125 20.65 -26.99 13.88
N TYR A 126 19.69 -27.82 13.44
CA TYR A 126 18.26 -27.47 13.37
C TYR A 126 17.69 -26.92 14.67
N GLU A 127 18.04 -27.52 15.82
CA GLU A 127 17.53 -27.06 17.11
C GLU A 127 18.05 -25.67 17.47
N ARG A 128 19.34 -25.43 17.25
CA ARG A 128 19.97 -24.11 17.47
C ARG A 128 19.33 -23.05 16.57
N HIS A 129 19.20 -23.34 15.29
CA HIS A 129 18.64 -22.43 14.30
C HIS A 129 17.18 -22.06 14.62
N VAL A 130 16.37 -23.05 14.97
CA VAL A 130 14.98 -22.81 15.42
C VAL A 130 14.95 -21.93 16.68
N GLU A 131 15.84 -22.17 17.66
CA GLU A 131 15.88 -21.34 18.87
C GLU A 131 16.30 -19.91 18.58
N GLU A 132 17.27 -19.68 17.70
CA GLU A 132 17.72 -18.35 17.26
C GLU A 132 16.56 -17.58 16.59
N VAL A 133 15.84 -18.22 15.66
CA VAL A 133 14.69 -17.58 14.99
C VAL A 133 13.52 -17.34 15.95
N LEU A 134 13.25 -18.28 16.88
CA LEU A 134 12.21 -18.06 17.90
C LEU A 134 12.55 -16.92 18.89
N GLU A 135 13.84 -16.73 19.18
CA GLU A 135 14.32 -15.58 19.96
C GLU A 135 14.15 -14.27 19.19
N LEU A 136 14.50 -14.27 17.90
CA LEU A 136 14.33 -13.11 17.00
C LEU A 136 12.88 -12.62 16.94
N VAL A 137 11.91 -13.55 16.85
CA VAL A 137 10.47 -13.21 16.83
C VAL A 137 9.84 -13.17 18.24
N GLU A 138 10.64 -13.22 19.31
CA GLU A 138 10.25 -13.06 20.71
C GLU A 138 9.18 -14.06 21.20
N ILE A 139 9.27 -15.35 20.82
CA ILE A 139 8.40 -16.44 21.28
C ILE A 139 9.17 -17.71 21.69
N ARG A 140 10.45 -17.57 22.06
CA ARG A 140 11.28 -18.72 22.43
C ARG A 140 10.71 -19.54 23.58
N GLU A 141 10.07 -18.89 24.54
CA GLU A 141 9.42 -19.54 25.69
C GLU A 141 8.24 -20.44 25.28
N LEU A 142 7.67 -20.20 24.09
CA LEU A 142 6.53 -20.98 23.56
C LEU A 142 6.99 -22.17 22.70
N LYS A 143 8.29 -22.45 22.59
CA LYS A 143 8.87 -23.50 21.74
C LYS A 143 8.09 -24.82 21.78
N ASN A 144 7.70 -25.27 22.98
CA ASN A 144 7.03 -26.54 23.18
C ASN A 144 5.49 -26.41 23.31
N SER A 145 4.94 -25.23 23.19
CA SER A 145 3.48 -25.00 23.29
C SER A 145 2.77 -25.55 22.07
N PRO A 146 1.59 -26.18 22.25
CA PRO A 146 0.72 -26.55 21.15
C PRO A 146 0.25 -25.32 20.38
N ALA A 147 0.18 -25.40 19.06
CA ALA A 147 -0.25 -24.26 18.24
C ALA A 147 -1.71 -23.84 18.49
N THR A 148 -2.54 -24.74 19.03
CA THR A 148 -3.92 -24.44 19.45
C THR A 148 -4.03 -23.48 20.62
N ASP A 149 -2.99 -23.35 21.42
CA ASP A 149 -2.99 -22.54 22.64
C ASP A 149 -2.45 -21.12 22.39
N LEU A 150 -2.06 -20.82 21.15
CA LEU A 150 -1.47 -19.55 20.76
C LEU A 150 -2.52 -18.49 20.46
N SER A 151 -2.28 -17.26 20.91
CA SER A 151 -3.00 -16.09 20.44
C SER A 151 -2.73 -15.80 18.95
N GLY A 152 -3.55 -15.00 18.28
CA GLY A 152 -3.36 -14.64 16.87
C GLY A 152 -1.98 -14.02 16.58
N GLY A 153 -1.48 -13.14 17.45
CA GLY A 153 -0.13 -12.57 17.31
C GLY A 153 0.98 -13.61 17.50
N GLN A 154 0.81 -14.58 18.42
CA GLN A 154 1.76 -15.68 18.59
C GLN A 154 1.74 -16.66 17.40
N GLN A 155 0.57 -16.91 16.81
CA GLN A 155 0.45 -17.71 15.58
C GLN A 155 1.16 -17.01 14.40
N GLN A 156 0.99 -15.70 14.29
CA GLN A 156 1.69 -14.90 13.27
C GLN A 156 3.21 -14.96 13.44
N ARG A 157 3.73 -14.73 14.67
CA ARG A 157 5.17 -14.86 14.97
C ARG A 157 5.68 -16.27 14.71
N THR A 158 4.87 -17.30 14.98
CA THR A 158 5.21 -18.70 14.62
C THR A 158 5.29 -18.89 13.10
N ALA A 159 4.36 -18.33 12.33
CA ALA A 159 4.38 -18.39 10.87
C ALA A 159 5.59 -17.63 10.29
N LEU A 160 5.91 -16.48 10.87
CA LEU A 160 7.09 -15.68 10.49
C LEU A 160 8.38 -16.44 10.82
N ALA A 161 8.52 -17.02 12.01
CA ALA A 161 9.67 -17.87 12.37
C ALA A 161 9.84 -19.03 11.39
N ARG A 162 8.72 -19.68 11.00
CA ARG A 162 8.75 -20.78 10.03
C ARG A 162 9.23 -20.33 8.65
N SER A 163 8.87 -19.13 8.21
CA SER A 163 9.28 -18.61 6.90
C SER A 163 10.72 -18.10 6.88
N LEU A 164 11.31 -17.82 8.04
CA LEU A 164 12.69 -17.31 8.18
C LEU A 164 13.70 -18.40 8.51
N VAL A 165 13.28 -19.58 8.99
CA VAL A 165 14.18 -20.58 9.57
C VAL A 165 15.19 -21.21 8.61
N HIS A 166 15.00 -21.06 7.32
CA HIS A 166 15.93 -21.56 6.27
C HIS A 166 16.75 -20.44 5.63
N ASP A 167 16.74 -19.24 6.24
CA ASP A 167 17.48 -18.04 5.82
C ASP A 167 17.19 -17.63 4.35
N PRO A 168 15.91 -17.39 3.97
CA PRO A 168 15.56 -17.05 2.59
C PRO A 168 16.02 -15.64 2.24
N ASP A 169 16.46 -15.42 1.00
CA ASP A 169 16.80 -14.09 0.48
C ASP A 169 15.54 -13.24 0.24
N LEU A 170 14.39 -13.88 -0.05
CA LEU A 170 13.10 -13.22 -0.31
C LEU A 170 11.99 -13.73 0.62
N LEU A 171 11.30 -12.80 1.28
CA LEU A 171 10.13 -13.09 2.10
C LEU A 171 8.86 -12.57 1.42
N LEU A 172 7.88 -13.45 1.25
CA LEU A 172 6.58 -13.17 0.67
C LEU A 172 5.52 -13.10 1.77
N MET A 173 4.76 -12.01 1.86
CA MET A 173 3.71 -11.85 2.86
C MET A 173 2.35 -11.54 2.24
N ASP A 174 1.37 -12.42 2.46
CA ASP A 174 0.00 -12.28 1.95
C ASP A 174 -0.94 -11.77 3.04
N GLU A 175 -1.21 -10.46 3.07
CA GLU A 175 -2.07 -9.78 4.04
C GLU A 175 -1.83 -10.22 5.51
N PRO A 176 -0.58 -10.23 6.00
CA PRO A 176 -0.23 -10.90 7.26
C PRO A 176 -0.86 -10.25 8.49
N LEU A 177 -1.31 -9.00 8.41
CA LEU A 177 -1.87 -8.24 9.53
C LEU A 177 -3.40 -8.13 9.50
N SER A 178 -4.07 -8.63 8.45
CA SER A 178 -5.51 -8.44 8.22
C SER A 178 -6.39 -9.00 9.35
N ASN A 179 -5.97 -10.09 9.99
CA ASN A 179 -6.72 -10.78 11.04
C ASN A 179 -6.44 -10.25 12.46
N LEU A 180 -5.66 -9.18 12.62
CA LEU A 180 -5.30 -8.60 13.91
C LEU A 180 -6.19 -7.41 14.27
N ASP A 181 -6.42 -7.21 15.58
CA ASP A 181 -7.00 -5.97 16.06
C ASP A 181 -6.08 -4.76 15.82
N ARG A 182 -6.64 -3.54 15.90
CA ARG A 182 -5.93 -2.30 15.58
C ARG A 182 -4.66 -2.08 16.40
N GLY A 183 -4.69 -2.43 17.69
CA GLY A 183 -3.55 -2.23 18.59
C GLY A 183 -2.40 -3.18 18.28
N LEU A 184 -2.75 -4.46 18.10
CA LEU A 184 -1.78 -5.50 17.75
C LEU A 184 -1.19 -5.27 16.35
N ARG A 185 -2.02 -4.83 15.37
CA ARG A 185 -1.57 -4.47 14.02
C ARG A 185 -0.50 -3.38 14.05
N LYS A 186 -0.69 -2.32 14.84
CA LYS A 186 0.29 -1.25 14.99
C LYS A 186 1.63 -1.77 15.54
N ASN A 187 1.60 -2.63 16.56
CA ASN A 187 2.80 -3.22 17.13
C ASN A 187 3.51 -4.12 16.12
N MET A 188 2.75 -4.94 15.39
CA MET A 188 3.33 -5.85 14.39
C MET A 188 3.96 -5.13 13.18
N ARG A 189 3.43 -3.97 12.76
CA ARG A 189 4.08 -3.13 11.75
C ARG A 189 5.49 -2.69 12.21
N TYR A 190 5.60 -2.25 13.45
CA TYR A 190 6.90 -1.89 14.04
C TYR A 190 7.86 -3.09 14.09
N GLU A 191 7.37 -4.26 14.50
CA GLU A 191 8.16 -5.49 14.55
C GLU A 191 8.66 -5.93 13.18
N LEU A 192 7.80 -5.88 12.15
CA LEU A 192 8.20 -6.22 10.77
C LEU A 192 9.29 -5.29 10.26
N GLN A 193 9.19 -3.98 10.54
CA GLN A 193 10.22 -3.02 10.15
C GLN A 193 11.54 -3.28 10.88
N ARG A 194 11.50 -3.60 12.19
CA ARG A 194 12.68 -3.99 12.98
C ARG A 194 13.33 -5.25 12.41
N LEU A 195 12.55 -6.30 12.16
CA LEU A 195 13.05 -7.57 11.63
C LEU A 195 13.69 -7.41 10.25
N HIS A 196 13.09 -6.62 9.37
CA HIS A 196 13.69 -6.31 8.07
C HIS A 196 15.08 -5.67 8.22
N HIS A 197 15.24 -4.68 9.13
CA HIS A 197 16.54 -4.06 9.37
C HIS A 197 17.57 -4.98 10.06
N GLU A 198 17.14 -6.03 10.77
CA GLU A 198 18.03 -6.96 11.46
C GLU A 198 18.49 -8.14 10.58
N LEU A 199 17.72 -8.44 9.51
CA LEU A 199 17.91 -9.69 8.74
C LEU A 199 18.42 -9.48 7.32
N ASP A 200 18.49 -8.24 6.81
CA ASP A 200 18.88 -7.91 5.43
C ASP A 200 18.09 -8.76 4.39
N VAL A 201 16.80 -9.04 4.64
CA VAL A 201 15.92 -9.86 3.80
C VAL A 201 15.02 -8.99 2.93
N SER A 202 14.96 -9.27 1.63
CA SER A 202 14.05 -8.59 0.72
C SER A 202 12.60 -9.01 0.97
N LEU A 203 11.65 -8.07 0.86
CA LEU A 203 10.25 -8.34 1.23
C LEU A 203 9.28 -7.91 0.13
N LEU A 204 8.44 -8.84 -0.33
CA LEU A 204 7.24 -8.52 -1.10
C LEU A 204 6.01 -8.63 -0.19
N TYR A 205 5.42 -7.48 0.12
CA TYR A 205 4.31 -7.34 1.06
C TYR A 205 2.99 -7.07 0.33
N VAL A 206 2.04 -7.97 0.42
CA VAL A 206 0.71 -7.82 -0.17
C VAL A 206 -0.27 -7.33 0.87
N THR A 207 -0.99 -6.25 0.59
CA THR A 207 -2.04 -5.72 1.45
C THR A 207 -3.09 -4.93 0.66
N HIS A 208 -4.25 -4.73 1.26
CA HIS A 208 -5.25 -3.76 0.83
C HIS A 208 -5.30 -2.54 1.76
N ASP A 209 -4.52 -2.54 2.85
CA ASP A 209 -4.43 -1.46 3.83
C ASP A 209 -3.33 -0.47 3.43
N GLN A 210 -3.73 0.77 3.15
CA GLN A 210 -2.81 1.84 2.74
C GLN A 210 -1.85 2.23 3.87
N GLU A 211 -2.31 2.21 5.13
CA GLU A 211 -1.46 2.54 6.28
C GLU A 211 -0.32 1.53 6.42
N GLU A 212 -0.60 0.25 6.16
CA GLU A 212 0.44 -0.80 6.18
C GLU A 212 1.46 -0.58 5.07
N ALA A 213 0.99 -0.45 3.82
CA ALA A 213 1.86 -0.26 2.67
C ALA A 213 2.74 0.98 2.80
N PHE A 214 2.15 2.12 3.22
CA PHE A 214 2.87 3.39 3.32
C PHE A 214 3.79 3.49 4.54
N TYR A 215 3.52 2.71 5.59
CA TYR A 215 4.38 2.66 6.76
C TYR A 215 5.60 1.77 6.57
N LEU A 216 5.45 0.64 5.87
CA LEU A 216 6.47 -0.39 5.76
C LEU A 216 7.36 -0.25 4.52
N ALA A 217 6.78 0.09 3.37
CA ALA A 217 7.45 -0.10 2.09
C ALA A 217 8.37 1.05 1.69
N ASP A 218 9.50 0.71 1.07
CA ASP A 218 10.36 1.64 0.35
C ASP A 218 9.72 2.07 -0.96
N ARG A 219 9.03 1.12 -1.61
CA ARG A 219 8.31 1.32 -2.87
C ARG A 219 6.97 0.59 -2.86
N VAL A 220 5.95 1.23 -3.40
CA VAL A 220 4.59 0.69 -3.52
C VAL A 220 4.23 0.52 -4.99
N LEU A 221 3.68 -0.63 -5.32
CA LEU A 221 3.07 -0.96 -6.60
C LEU A 221 1.55 -0.96 -6.41
N ILE A 222 0.86 -0.03 -7.05
CA ILE A 222 -0.60 0.06 -6.95
C ILE A 222 -1.23 -0.78 -8.05
N MET A 223 -2.03 -1.75 -7.65
CA MET A 223 -2.76 -2.64 -8.56
C MET A 223 -4.23 -2.29 -8.66
N ASN A 224 -4.75 -2.38 -9.89
CA ASN A 224 -6.17 -2.40 -10.18
C ASN A 224 -6.45 -3.33 -11.37
N ASP A 225 -7.52 -4.11 -11.29
CA ASP A 225 -8.01 -4.97 -12.40
C ASP A 225 -6.90 -5.79 -13.09
N GLY A 226 -6.00 -6.39 -12.31
CA GLY A 226 -4.92 -7.24 -12.81
C GLY A 226 -3.66 -6.50 -13.25
N GLU A 227 -3.64 -5.17 -13.29
CA GLU A 227 -2.52 -4.36 -13.77
C GLU A 227 -1.87 -3.54 -12.66
N ILE A 228 -0.57 -3.25 -12.80
CA ILE A 228 0.13 -2.25 -11.98
C ILE A 228 -0.10 -0.88 -12.63
N VAL A 229 -1.05 -0.11 -12.07
CA VAL A 229 -1.46 1.19 -12.62
C VAL A 229 -0.51 2.32 -12.25
N GLU A 230 0.23 2.18 -11.16
CA GLU A 230 1.24 3.16 -10.74
C GLU A 230 2.26 2.53 -9.79
N ARG A 231 3.48 3.07 -9.79
CA ARG A 231 4.56 2.65 -8.90
C ARG A 231 5.35 3.86 -8.42
N GLY A 232 5.79 3.83 -7.17
CA GLY A 232 6.58 4.94 -6.62
C GLY A 232 6.85 4.78 -5.13
N ARG A 233 7.56 5.75 -4.56
CA ARG A 233 7.73 5.86 -3.11
C ARG A 233 6.40 6.25 -2.46
N PRO A 234 6.11 5.79 -1.21
CA PRO A 234 4.87 6.12 -0.50
C PRO A 234 4.48 7.60 -0.56
N ARG A 235 5.42 8.48 -0.25
CA ARG A 235 5.19 9.94 -0.25
C ARG A 235 4.84 10.46 -1.65
N GLN A 236 5.49 9.98 -2.71
CA GLN A 236 5.20 10.40 -4.08
C GLN A 236 3.77 10.02 -4.48
N LEU A 237 3.37 8.76 -4.22
CA LEU A 237 2.03 8.25 -4.53
C LEU A 237 0.95 8.93 -3.68
N TYR A 238 1.31 9.36 -2.46
CA TYR A 238 0.41 10.11 -1.60
C TYR A 238 0.27 11.57 -2.04
N ASP A 239 1.38 12.29 -2.24
CA ASP A 239 1.37 13.73 -2.52
C ASP A 239 1.00 14.04 -3.98
N ARG A 240 1.51 13.26 -4.95
CA ARG A 240 1.39 13.52 -6.40
C ARG A 240 1.09 12.26 -7.20
N PRO A 241 -0.07 11.62 -6.99
CA PRO A 241 -0.46 10.44 -7.77
C PRO A 241 -0.69 10.81 -9.24
N ALA A 242 -0.09 10.03 -10.15
CA ALA A 242 -0.20 10.25 -11.59
C ALA A 242 -1.49 9.62 -12.17
N SER A 243 -1.81 8.37 -11.78
CA SER A 243 -2.94 7.67 -12.35
C SER A 243 -4.30 8.14 -11.78
N PRO A 244 -5.37 8.18 -12.59
CA PRO A 244 -6.72 8.51 -12.12
C PRO A 244 -7.22 7.55 -11.02
N PHE A 245 -6.81 6.30 -11.09
CA PHE A 245 -7.14 5.31 -10.06
C PHE A 245 -6.44 5.63 -8.75
N THR A 246 -5.12 5.86 -8.75
CA THR A 246 -4.35 6.16 -7.54
C THR A 246 -4.89 7.41 -6.83
N ARG A 247 -5.26 8.43 -7.59
CA ARG A 247 -5.86 9.67 -7.06
C ARG A 247 -7.12 9.43 -6.23
N ARG A 248 -7.93 8.45 -6.64
CA ARG A 248 -9.18 8.10 -5.94
C ARG A 248 -8.95 7.08 -4.83
N PHE A 249 -7.97 6.21 -5.01
CA PHE A 249 -7.71 5.09 -4.13
C PHE A 249 -6.84 5.47 -2.94
N VAL A 250 -5.83 6.35 -3.12
CA VAL A 250 -4.85 6.69 -2.09
C VAL A 250 -5.26 7.90 -1.26
N GLY A 251 -5.49 7.66 0.04
CA GLY A 251 -5.89 8.67 1.00
C GLY A 251 -7.32 9.19 0.78
N GLU A 252 -7.83 9.90 1.76
CA GLU A 252 -9.10 10.59 1.65
C GLU A 252 -8.91 11.92 0.92
N ARG A 253 -9.80 12.22 -0.05
CA ARG A 253 -9.76 13.46 -0.83
C ARG A 253 -11.16 13.95 -1.13
N ASN A 254 -11.35 15.24 -0.96
CA ASN A 254 -12.49 15.94 -1.54
C ASN A 254 -12.27 16.01 -3.05
N ARG A 255 -13.32 15.68 -3.82
CA ARG A 255 -13.33 15.73 -5.28
C ARG A 255 -14.46 16.62 -5.75
N PHE A 256 -14.15 17.59 -6.60
CA PHE A 256 -15.13 18.42 -7.28
C PHE A 256 -14.74 18.70 -8.73
N ARG A 257 -15.72 18.88 -9.59
CA ARG A 257 -15.49 19.19 -11.01
C ARG A 257 -15.37 20.70 -11.21
N GLY A 258 -14.59 21.10 -12.21
CA GLY A 258 -14.46 22.48 -12.64
C GLY A 258 -14.28 22.57 -14.14
N THR A 259 -14.32 23.79 -14.65
CA THR A 259 -14.03 24.12 -16.06
C THR A 259 -12.98 25.23 -16.11
N VAL A 260 -11.98 25.06 -16.94
CA VAL A 260 -10.97 26.11 -17.20
C VAL A 260 -11.54 27.11 -18.17
N GLU A 261 -11.53 28.38 -17.79
CA GLU A 261 -11.97 29.52 -18.61
C GLU A 261 -10.84 30.53 -18.73
N GLU A 262 -10.65 31.09 -19.95
CA GLU A 262 -9.74 32.22 -20.15
C GLU A 262 -10.50 33.53 -19.88
N THR A 263 -9.95 34.39 -19.04
CA THR A 263 -10.51 35.73 -18.77
C THR A 263 -10.13 36.70 -19.88
N PRO A 264 -10.86 37.84 -20.05
CA PRO A 264 -10.51 38.87 -21.03
C PRO A 264 -9.09 39.42 -20.89
N ASP A 265 -8.46 39.29 -19.71
CA ASP A 265 -7.11 39.74 -19.43
C ASP A 265 -6.06 38.64 -19.76
N GLY A 266 -6.48 37.45 -20.21
CA GLY A 266 -5.61 36.33 -20.58
C GLY A 266 -5.23 35.43 -19.42
N ASP A 267 -5.78 35.60 -18.22
CA ASP A 267 -5.58 34.72 -17.07
C ASP A 267 -6.48 33.48 -17.21
N ARG A 268 -5.99 32.31 -16.85
CA ARG A 268 -6.77 31.07 -16.81
C ARG A 268 -7.35 30.86 -15.41
N VAL A 269 -8.67 30.74 -15.33
CA VAL A 269 -9.41 30.56 -14.07
C VAL A 269 -10.17 29.23 -14.10
N VAL A 270 -10.07 28.46 -13.03
CA VAL A 270 -10.87 27.26 -12.82
C VAL A 270 -12.17 27.68 -12.12
N ARG A 271 -13.29 27.46 -12.79
CA ARG A 271 -14.64 27.67 -12.25
C ARG A 271 -15.14 26.37 -11.64
N THR A 272 -15.54 26.42 -10.38
CA THR A 272 -16.06 25.24 -9.68
C THR A 272 -17.32 25.56 -8.86
N PRO A 273 -18.14 24.54 -8.51
CA PRO A 273 -19.26 24.74 -7.59
C PRO A 273 -18.85 25.14 -6.17
N VAL A 274 -17.58 24.98 -5.82
CA VAL A 274 -17.05 25.22 -4.48
C VAL A 274 -16.43 26.62 -4.40
N VAL A 275 -15.41 26.88 -5.23
CA VAL A 275 -14.66 28.15 -5.24
C VAL A 275 -13.93 28.31 -6.56
N ASP A 276 -13.81 29.54 -7.05
CA ASP A 276 -13.03 29.87 -8.23
C ASP A 276 -11.61 30.23 -7.87
N PHE A 277 -10.63 29.78 -8.67
CA PHE A 277 -9.23 30.06 -8.46
C PHE A 277 -8.44 30.14 -9.77
N ARG A 278 -7.26 30.79 -9.75
CA ARG A 278 -6.40 30.85 -10.92
C ARG A 278 -5.64 29.55 -11.11
N LEU A 279 -5.62 29.04 -12.34
CA LEU A 279 -4.91 27.78 -12.66
C LEU A 279 -3.42 27.86 -12.36
N GLU A 280 -2.82 29.01 -12.50
CA GLU A 280 -1.38 29.25 -12.23
C GLU A 280 -1.00 29.13 -10.73
N THR A 281 -1.99 29.14 -9.83
CA THR A 281 -1.76 29.08 -8.37
C THR A 281 -1.88 27.68 -7.80
N VAL A 282 -2.25 26.69 -8.62
CA VAL A 282 -2.49 25.29 -8.22
C VAL A 282 -1.48 24.33 -8.83
N ASP A 283 -1.36 23.13 -8.28
CA ASP A 283 -0.55 22.05 -8.85
C ASP A 283 -1.35 21.38 -9.99
N TYR A 284 -1.11 21.82 -11.23
CA TYR A 284 -1.73 21.25 -12.42
C TYR A 284 -0.88 20.11 -12.98
N VAL A 285 -1.43 18.92 -13.04
CA VAL A 285 -0.66 17.68 -13.29
C VAL A 285 -0.77 17.16 -14.73
N ASP A 286 -1.74 17.62 -15.54
CA ASP A 286 -1.89 17.20 -16.92
C ASP A 286 -1.22 18.16 -17.91
N ASP A 287 -0.43 17.59 -18.83
CA ASP A 287 0.44 18.31 -19.78
C ASP A 287 -0.30 18.81 -21.03
N ASP A 288 -1.56 18.44 -21.23
CA ASP A 288 -2.31 18.75 -22.47
C ASP A 288 -2.89 20.16 -22.55
N GLY A 289 -2.67 20.98 -21.51
CA GLY A 289 -2.92 22.42 -21.53
C GLY A 289 -4.31 22.86 -22.03
N GLY A 290 -5.30 21.95 -22.05
CA GLY A 290 -6.59 22.15 -22.67
C GLY A 290 -7.49 23.08 -21.86
N ASP A 291 -8.17 23.99 -22.56
CA ASP A 291 -9.41 24.57 -22.08
C ASP A 291 -10.44 23.44 -22.05
N GLY A 292 -11.05 23.19 -20.89
CA GLY A 292 -12.04 22.11 -20.75
C GLY A 292 -12.35 21.72 -19.31
N ASP A 293 -13.03 20.60 -19.18
CA ASP A 293 -13.42 20.07 -17.89
C ASP A 293 -12.22 19.54 -17.13
N VAL A 294 -12.17 19.86 -15.83
CA VAL A 294 -11.12 19.44 -14.91
C VAL A 294 -11.73 18.78 -13.67
N VAL A 295 -10.93 17.96 -13.01
CA VAL A 295 -11.26 17.42 -11.69
C VAL A 295 -10.27 17.96 -10.67
N CYS A 296 -10.80 18.56 -9.63
CA CYS A 296 -10.05 19.15 -8.53
C CYS A 296 -10.09 18.21 -7.32
N PHE A 297 -8.95 18.10 -6.64
CA PHE A 297 -8.83 17.35 -5.39
C PHE A 297 -8.18 18.23 -4.33
N VAL A 298 -8.73 18.18 -3.11
CA VAL A 298 -8.14 18.77 -1.91
C VAL A 298 -8.30 17.79 -0.74
N ARG A 299 -7.30 17.68 0.11
CA ARG A 299 -7.38 16.75 1.26
C ARG A 299 -8.24 17.33 2.36
N PRO A 300 -9.02 16.49 3.09
CA PRO A 300 -9.77 16.94 4.26
C PRO A 300 -8.91 17.63 5.33
N ALA A 301 -7.65 17.21 5.47
CA ALA A 301 -6.70 17.76 6.43
C ALA A 301 -6.12 19.14 6.02
N ASP A 302 -6.15 19.47 4.72
CA ASP A 302 -5.63 20.73 4.18
C ASP A 302 -6.71 21.85 4.19
N VAL A 303 -7.97 21.47 4.49
CA VAL A 303 -9.07 22.41 4.67
C VAL A 303 -9.22 22.76 6.15
N SER A 304 -9.13 24.03 6.50
CA SER A 304 -9.28 24.53 7.88
C SER A 304 -10.67 25.11 8.10
N VAL A 305 -11.21 24.98 9.33
CA VAL A 305 -12.52 25.50 9.72
C VAL A 305 -12.44 26.60 10.77
N GLY A 306 -13.36 27.57 10.70
CA GLY A 306 -13.65 28.53 11.74
C GLY A 306 -12.71 29.73 11.82
N ARG A 307 -12.96 30.68 12.76
CA ARG A 307 -12.29 31.97 12.91
C ARG A 307 -10.78 31.92 13.18
N PHE A 308 -10.21 30.74 13.31
CA PHE A 308 -8.77 30.51 13.49
C PHE A 308 -8.09 30.00 12.22
N GLY A 309 -8.83 29.80 11.14
CA GLY A 309 -8.26 29.67 9.80
C GLY A 309 -7.58 30.98 9.46
N HIS A 310 -6.29 30.97 9.23
CA HIS A 310 -5.54 32.19 8.94
C HIS A 310 -5.90 32.67 7.53
N GLY A 311 -6.94 33.52 7.42
CA GLY A 311 -7.14 34.34 6.24
C GLY A 311 -5.89 35.20 6.02
N GLY A 312 -5.22 35.01 4.90
CA GLY A 312 -4.03 35.72 4.48
C GLY A 312 -4.05 35.97 2.97
N PRO A 313 -3.12 36.72 2.43
CA PRO A 313 -3.02 36.90 0.99
C PRO A 313 -2.87 35.52 0.32
N GLY A 314 -3.76 35.20 -0.61
CA GLY A 314 -3.72 33.93 -1.36
C GLY A 314 -4.44 32.75 -0.72
N VAL A 315 -5.13 32.92 0.40
CA VAL A 315 -6.01 31.88 0.99
C VAL A 315 -7.40 32.01 0.37
N LEU A 316 -7.98 30.90 -0.06
CA LEU A 316 -9.36 30.82 -0.51
C LEU A 316 -10.26 30.70 0.73
N GLU A 317 -11.31 31.51 0.77
CA GLU A 317 -12.31 31.54 1.84
C GLU A 317 -13.68 31.30 1.26
N LEU A 318 -14.46 30.42 1.89
CA LEU A 318 -15.82 30.13 1.49
C LEU A 318 -16.66 29.78 2.72
N ASP A 319 -17.92 30.22 2.72
CA ASP A 319 -18.88 29.88 3.75
C ASP A 319 -19.72 28.67 3.31
N GLY A 320 -19.88 27.71 4.21
CA GLY A 320 -20.68 26.51 3.94
C GLY A 320 -21.49 26.09 5.15
N THR A 321 -22.48 25.24 4.92
CA THR A 321 -23.42 24.77 5.94
C THR A 321 -23.01 23.36 6.41
N VAL A 322 -22.87 23.16 7.71
CA VAL A 322 -22.59 21.85 8.31
C VAL A 322 -23.76 20.90 8.09
N VAL A 323 -23.51 19.76 7.48
CA VAL A 323 -24.53 18.72 7.24
C VAL A 323 -24.34 17.49 8.12
N ALA A 324 -23.10 17.20 8.51
CA ALA A 324 -22.77 16.09 9.41
C ALA A 324 -21.47 16.37 10.18
N GLU A 325 -21.36 15.82 11.37
CA GLU A 325 -20.15 15.79 12.18
C GLU A 325 -19.98 14.41 12.82
N GLY A 326 -18.74 13.93 12.90
CA GLY A 326 -18.38 12.68 13.55
C GLY A 326 -17.01 12.75 14.20
N LEU A 327 -16.86 12.13 15.39
CA LEU A 327 -15.54 11.98 16.05
C LEU A 327 -14.86 10.72 15.54
N LEU A 328 -13.72 10.88 14.84
CA LEU A 328 -12.88 9.80 14.36
C LEU A 328 -11.55 9.74 15.13
N GLY A 329 -11.62 9.18 16.33
CA GLY A 329 -10.45 9.03 17.22
C GLY A 329 -9.88 10.36 17.69
N GLU A 330 -8.86 10.88 17.04
CA GLU A 330 -8.15 12.11 17.47
C GLU A 330 -8.63 13.39 16.77
N HIS A 331 -9.50 13.28 15.77
CA HIS A 331 -10.03 14.40 15.01
C HIS A 331 -11.53 14.28 14.78
N TYR A 332 -12.16 15.40 14.50
CA TYR A 332 -13.54 15.46 14.01
C TYR A 332 -13.53 15.49 12.49
N GLU A 333 -14.43 14.72 11.90
CA GLU A 333 -14.77 14.81 10.49
C GLU A 333 -16.04 15.64 10.36
N VAL A 334 -15.97 16.73 9.61
CA VAL A 334 -17.09 17.64 9.40
C VAL A 334 -17.40 17.68 7.91
N THR A 335 -18.64 17.32 7.55
CA THR A 335 -19.12 17.46 6.17
C THR A 335 -19.84 18.80 6.02
N VAL A 336 -19.39 19.61 5.09
CA VAL A 336 -19.89 20.96 4.82
C VAL A 336 -20.42 21.05 3.40
N SER A 337 -21.65 21.54 3.21
CA SER A 337 -22.29 21.70 1.90
C SER A 337 -22.19 23.11 1.35
N PHE A 338 -22.09 23.21 0.01
CA PHE A 338 -22.06 24.43 -0.80
C PHE A 338 -23.03 24.25 -1.97
N GLY A 339 -24.30 24.53 -1.78
CA GLY A 339 -25.31 24.18 -2.76
C GLY A 339 -25.39 22.67 -3.01
N ASP A 340 -25.08 22.24 -4.23
CA ASP A 340 -25.07 20.81 -4.61
C ASP A 340 -23.74 20.09 -4.34
N ALA A 341 -22.69 20.82 -3.96
CA ALA A 341 -21.37 20.26 -3.64
C ALA A 341 -21.18 20.12 -2.12
N SER A 342 -20.26 19.24 -1.72
CA SER A 342 -19.86 19.10 -0.32
C SER A 342 -18.35 18.81 -0.20
N LEU A 343 -17.77 19.26 0.92
CA LEU A 343 -16.42 18.95 1.33
C LEU A 343 -16.42 18.28 2.70
N VAL A 344 -15.53 17.32 2.87
CA VAL A 344 -15.17 16.73 4.16
C VAL A 344 -13.95 17.48 4.71
N VAL A 345 -13.98 17.81 5.98
CA VAL A 345 -12.90 18.54 6.66
C VAL A 345 -12.48 17.79 7.92
N HIS A 346 -11.17 17.64 8.14
CA HIS A 346 -10.65 17.10 9.38
C HIS A 346 -10.19 18.22 10.31
N THR A 347 -10.75 18.28 11.51
CA THR A 347 -10.37 19.30 12.49
C THR A 347 -10.05 18.69 13.86
N LYS A 348 -8.98 19.21 14.52
CA LYS A 348 -8.65 18.87 15.92
C LYS A 348 -9.35 19.79 16.93
N SER A 349 -10.11 20.75 16.47
CA SER A 349 -10.82 21.70 17.31
C SER A 349 -11.84 20.95 18.19
N GLY A 350 -11.75 21.07 19.50
CA GLY A 350 -12.75 20.60 20.47
C GLY A 350 -14.03 21.42 20.44
N ARG A 351 -14.42 21.91 19.27
CA ARG A 351 -15.63 22.65 19.01
C ARG A 351 -16.60 21.74 18.33
N GLU A 352 -17.70 21.49 18.99
CA GLU A 352 -18.86 20.82 18.41
C GLU A 352 -19.50 21.76 17.38
N PHE A 353 -19.82 21.24 16.21
CA PHE A 353 -20.56 21.95 15.17
C PHE A 353 -21.96 21.36 15.09
N ASP A 354 -22.96 22.19 15.21
CA ASP A 354 -24.32 21.73 15.05
C ASP A 354 -24.70 21.66 13.56
N ARG A 355 -25.53 20.70 13.20
CA ARG A 355 -26.08 20.61 11.86
C ARG A 355 -26.89 21.86 11.52
N GLY A 356 -26.53 22.52 10.44
CA GLY A 356 -27.12 23.77 9.99
C GLY A 356 -26.30 25.01 10.34
N ASP A 357 -25.18 24.86 11.08
CA ASP A 357 -24.26 25.96 11.32
C ASP A 357 -23.64 26.43 10.01
N GLU A 358 -23.55 27.75 9.83
CA GLU A 358 -22.75 28.35 8.77
C GLU A 358 -21.32 28.55 9.30
N ILE A 359 -20.33 27.96 8.63
CA ILE A 359 -18.93 28.01 9.03
C ILE A 359 -18.05 28.43 7.86
N PRO A 360 -17.06 29.32 8.10
CA PRO A 360 -16.05 29.63 7.10
C PRO A 360 -15.03 28.50 6.99
N LEU A 361 -14.70 28.12 5.77
CA LEU A 361 -13.61 27.24 5.40
C LEU A 361 -12.48 28.01 4.74
N TYR A 362 -11.26 27.54 4.96
CA TYR A 362 -10.05 28.13 4.42
C TYR A 362 -9.13 27.06 3.87
N PHE A 363 -8.62 27.22 2.67
CA PHE A 363 -7.57 26.40 2.11
C PHE A 363 -6.73 27.18 1.10
N ARG A 364 -5.56 26.67 0.79
CA ARG A 364 -4.62 27.35 -0.11
C ARG A 364 -4.77 26.77 -1.52
N PRO A 365 -4.65 27.62 -2.56
CA PRO A 365 -4.62 27.13 -3.93
C PRO A 365 -3.56 26.03 -4.16
N GLU A 366 -2.38 26.16 -3.54
CA GLU A 366 -1.28 25.18 -3.63
C GLU A 366 -1.62 23.79 -3.08
N ASP A 367 -2.67 23.68 -2.24
CA ASP A 367 -3.18 22.41 -1.69
C ASP A 367 -4.20 21.74 -2.64
N ILE A 368 -4.63 22.44 -3.70
CA ILE A 368 -5.55 21.92 -4.70
C ILE A 368 -4.73 21.29 -5.85
N GLN A 369 -5.02 20.04 -6.14
CA GLN A 369 -4.50 19.36 -7.31
C GLN A 369 -5.56 19.33 -8.40
N VAL A 370 -5.19 19.81 -9.59
CA VAL A 370 -6.09 19.90 -10.74
C VAL A 370 -5.59 18.96 -11.84
N TYR A 371 -6.52 18.20 -12.39
CA TYR A 371 -6.24 17.26 -13.47
C TYR A 371 -7.25 17.45 -14.60
N GLY A 372 -6.85 17.25 -15.84
CA GLY A 372 -7.79 17.14 -16.96
C GLY A 372 -8.83 16.05 -16.65
N ALA A 373 -10.09 16.31 -16.92
CA ALA A 373 -11.10 15.27 -16.78
C ALA A 373 -10.83 14.22 -17.86
N PRO A 374 -10.67 12.93 -17.52
CA PRO A 374 -10.63 11.88 -18.53
C PRO A 374 -11.97 11.92 -19.29
N ASP A 375 -11.92 11.80 -20.60
CA ASP A 375 -13.10 11.46 -21.39
C ASP A 375 -13.74 10.22 -20.75
N GLU A 376 -15.03 10.30 -20.40
CA GLU A 376 -15.79 9.25 -19.68
C GLU A 376 -15.74 7.91 -20.39
#